data_d4d54fa67a1b6f989a5ef6f3451329dc
#
_entry.id   d4d54fa67a1b6f989a5ef6f3451329dc
#
_cell.length_a   1.000
_cell.length_b   1.000
_cell.length_c   1.000
_cell.angle_alpha   90.00
_cell.angle_beta   90.00
_cell.angle_gamma   90.00
#
_symmetry.space_group_name_H-M   'P 1'
#
loop_
_entity.id
_entity.type
_entity.pdbx_description
1 polymer ?
#
loop_
_entity_poly.entity_id
_entity_poly.type
_entity_poly.pdbx_seq_one_letter_code
_entity_poly.pdbx_strand_id
1 'polypeptide(L)'
;MTYDFEWAELPDDIADRKHQAWQQWEHLDHQLHDPTHPLPPDEVDQLQRQQRAAWKQYWHADGARYHLSNRQMSDAITVMEQAGMARQVPAPPFPQPSIHGASSDEYDAYLDAVDRGDTVQPGPELAAYLDARDEHLQANYDAQVIPRHKLWTNDGWLITHEELTAALPHAPSSAVDRRQRPIPWWRQWLEYLEAARGHGGVRVH
;
A
#
# COMPACT_ATOMS: atom_id res chain seq x y z
N MET A 1 -12.28 -3.27 6.55
CA MET A 1 -10.87 -2.91 6.32
C MET A 1 -10.34 -3.85 5.25
N THR A 2 -9.53 -3.37 4.39
CA THR A 2 -8.93 -4.08 3.26
C THR A 2 -7.44 -3.81 3.28
N TYR A 3 -6.64 -4.64 2.64
CA TYR A 3 -5.20 -4.47 2.52
C TYR A 3 -4.87 -4.22 1.08
N ASP A 4 -4.16 -3.14 0.83
CA ASP A 4 -3.62 -2.77 -0.47
C ASP A 4 -2.12 -3.00 -0.46
N PHE A 5 -1.64 -3.70 -1.47
CA PHE A 5 -0.24 -4.01 -1.69
C PHE A 5 0.20 -3.32 -2.97
N GLU A 6 1.31 -2.60 -2.91
CA GLU A 6 1.89 -1.92 -4.05
C GLU A 6 3.37 -2.23 -4.17
N TRP A 7 3.90 -2.38 -5.39
CA TRP A 7 5.33 -2.54 -5.60
C TRP A 7 6.08 -1.33 -5.06
N ALA A 8 7.21 -1.57 -4.41
CA ALA A 8 8.01 -0.51 -3.80
C ALA A 8 8.63 0.42 -4.85
N GLU A 9 9.02 -0.15 -5.99
CA GLU A 9 9.57 0.59 -7.13
C GLU A 9 8.68 0.32 -8.34
N LEU A 10 8.06 1.37 -8.85
CA LEU A 10 7.25 1.28 -10.07
C LEU A 10 8.13 1.53 -11.30
N PRO A 11 8.03 0.70 -12.35
CA PRO A 11 8.58 1.04 -13.66
C PRO A 11 8.09 2.41 -14.14
N ASP A 12 8.95 3.19 -14.81
CA ASP A 12 8.66 4.56 -15.22
C ASP A 12 7.35 4.66 -16.03
N ASP A 13 7.12 3.72 -16.94
CA ASP A 13 5.90 3.69 -17.75
C ASP A 13 4.62 3.39 -16.93
N ILE A 14 4.72 2.65 -15.83
CA ILE A 14 3.62 2.44 -14.88
C ILE A 14 3.43 3.67 -14.02
N ALA A 15 4.50 4.27 -13.53
CA ALA A 15 4.47 5.51 -12.74
C ALA A 15 3.82 6.65 -13.55
N ASP A 16 4.21 6.82 -14.81
CA ASP A 16 3.65 7.82 -15.72
C ASP A 16 2.14 7.60 -15.96
N ARG A 17 1.73 6.36 -16.21
CA ARG A 17 0.30 6.03 -16.39
C ARG A 17 -0.51 6.29 -15.13
N LYS A 18 0.03 5.96 -13.96
CA LYS A 18 -0.61 6.26 -12.68
C LYS A 18 -0.75 7.77 -12.49
N HIS A 19 0.32 8.52 -12.74
CA HIS A 19 0.30 9.97 -12.64
C HIS A 19 -0.75 10.61 -13.57
N GLN A 20 -0.82 10.16 -14.83
CA GLN A 20 -1.82 10.63 -15.78
C GLN A 20 -3.26 10.29 -15.35
N ALA A 21 -3.48 9.07 -14.84
CA ALA A 21 -4.79 8.65 -14.34
C ALA A 21 -5.22 9.45 -13.11
N TRP A 22 -4.26 9.78 -12.22
CA TRP A 22 -4.49 10.65 -11.06
C TRP A 22 -4.85 12.07 -11.48
N GLN A 23 -4.07 12.69 -12.37
CA GLN A 23 -4.36 14.03 -12.89
C GLN A 23 -5.75 14.11 -13.57
N GLN A 24 -6.11 13.06 -14.31
CA GLN A 24 -7.43 12.98 -14.91
C GLN A 24 -8.53 12.87 -13.86
N TRP A 25 -8.34 12.07 -12.83
CA TRP A 25 -9.29 11.93 -11.72
C TRP A 25 -9.48 13.26 -10.98
N GLU A 26 -8.39 13.93 -10.63
CA GLU A 26 -8.38 15.21 -9.93
C GLU A 26 -9.10 16.32 -10.77
N HIS A 27 -8.81 16.39 -12.07
CA HIS A 27 -9.49 17.31 -12.95
C HIS A 27 -11.01 17.08 -12.98
N LEU A 28 -11.46 15.83 -13.06
CA LEU A 28 -12.88 15.46 -13.05
C LEU A 28 -13.52 15.75 -11.69
N ASP A 29 -12.79 15.55 -10.59
CA ASP A 29 -13.24 15.85 -9.24
C ASP A 29 -13.49 17.36 -9.08
N HIS A 30 -12.55 18.19 -9.52
CA HIS A 30 -12.73 19.65 -9.55
C HIS A 30 -13.93 20.08 -10.35
N GLN A 31 -14.17 19.49 -11.54
CA GLN A 31 -15.35 19.81 -12.34
C GLN A 31 -16.67 19.44 -11.65
N LEU A 32 -16.70 18.29 -10.97
CA LEU A 32 -17.88 17.80 -10.25
C LEU A 32 -18.25 18.66 -9.03
N HIS A 33 -17.24 19.28 -8.39
CA HIS A 33 -17.40 20.03 -7.16
C HIS A 33 -17.25 21.55 -7.34
N ASP A 34 -17.19 22.06 -8.59
CA ASP A 34 -17.13 23.51 -8.85
C ASP A 34 -18.46 24.20 -8.49
N PRO A 35 -18.52 24.99 -7.40
CA PRO A 35 -19.75 25.64 -6.98
C PRO A 35 -20.16 26.79 -7.89
N THR A 36 -19.27 27.25 -8.78
CA THR A 36 -19.51 28.38 -9.67
C THR A 36 -20.22 27.97 -10.97
N HIS A 37 -20.16 26.68 -11.31
CA HIS A 37 -20.77 26.12 -12.51
C HIS A 37 -21.56 24.85 -12.19
N PRO A 38 -22.81 24.99 -11.68
CA PRO A 38 -23.64 23.83 -11.40
C PRO A 38 -23.95 23.05 -12.67
N LEU A 39 -23.63 21.77 -12.68
CA LEU A 39 -23.79 20.88 -13.83
C LEU A 39 -25.21 20.30 -13.90
N PRO A 40 -25.76 20.08 -15.12
CA PRO A 40 -26.97 19.30 -15.34
C PRO A 40 -26.80 17.86 -14.83
N PRO A 41 -27.87 17.17 -14.35
CA PRO A 41 -27.79 15.83 -13.79
C PRO A 41 -27.18 14.76 -14.72
N ASP A 42 -27.45 14.86 -16.03
CA ASP A 42 -26.89 13.94 -17.05
C ASP A 42 -25.37 14.13 -17.23
N GLU A 43 -24.89 15.37 -17.16
CA GLU A 43 -23.45 15.67 -17.16
C GLU A 43 -22.75 15.19 -15.89
N VAL A 44 -23.38 15.36 -14.72
CA VAL A 44 -22.87 14.81 -13.44
C VAL A 44 -22.70 13.30 -13.55
N ASP A 45 -23.70 12.57 -14.04
CA ASP A 45 -23.64 11.14 -14.23
C ASP A 45 -22.52 10.71 -15.21
N GLN A 46 -22.28 11.48 -16.25
CA GLN A 46 -21.22 11.23 -17.21
C GLN A 46 -19.83 11.43 -16.56
N LEU A 47 -19.61 12.54 -15.89
CA LEU A 47 -18.35 12.87 -15.22
C LEU A 47 -18.04 11.87 -14.12
N GLN A 48 -19.03 11.44 -13.34
CA GLN A 48 -18.85 10.39 -12.32
C GLN A 48 -18.45 9.04 -12.92
N ARG A 49 -18.96 8.69 -14.11
CA ARG A 49 -18.50 7.47 -14.82
C ARG A 49 -17.05 7.60 -15.27
N GLN A 50 -16.65 8.75 -15.80
CA GLN A 50 -15.27 9.03 -16.22
C GLN A 50 -14.32 9.04 -15.03
N GLN A 51 -14.72 9.68 -13.92
CA GLN A 51 -13.94 9.70 -12.67
C GLN A 51 -13.71 8.28 -12.12
N ARG A 52 -14.76 7.45 -12.11
CA ARG A 52 -14.63 6.03 -11.73
C ARG A 52 -13.72 5.23 -12.66
N ALA A 53 -13.71 5.56 -13.96
CA ALA A 53 -12.82 4.92 -14.92
C ALA A 53 -11.36 5.33 -14.71
N ALA A 54 -11.08 6.63 -14.48
CA ALA A 54 -9.76 7.16 -14.16
C ALA A 54 -9.25 6.55 -12.84
N TRP A 55 -10.10 6.48 -11.82
CA TRP A 55 -9.79 5.81 -10.56
C TRP A 55 -9.43 4.33 -10.74
N LYS A 56 -10.19 3.61 -11.57
CA LYS A 56 -9.85 2.22 -11.93
C LYS A 56 -8.49 2.11 -12.61
N GLN A 57 -8.16 3.00 -13.55
CA GLN A 57 -6.84 2.99 -14.20
C GLN A 57 -5.72 3.26 -13.22
N TYR A 58 -5.88 4.21 -12.31
CA TYR A 58 -4.93 4.49 -11.23
C TYR A 58 -4.68 3.27 -10.35
N TRP A 59 -5.77 2.56 -9.94
CA TRP A 59 -5.70 1.43 -9.00
C TRP A 59 -5.28 0.11 -9.66
N HIS A 60 -5.56 -0.09 -10.94
CA HIS A 60 -5.30 -1.35 -11.64
C HIS A 60 -4.20 -1.24 -12.70
N ALA A 61 -3.36 -0.21 -12.62
CA ALA A 61 -2.22 -0.08 -13.53
C ALA A 61 -1.30 -1.31 -13.40
N ASP A 62 -1.50 -2.24 -14.33
CA ASP A 62 -0.59 -3.31 -14.74
C ASP A 62 0.02 -4.25 -13.67
N GLY A 63 -0.80 -4.71 -12.74
CA GLY A 63 -0.36 -5.75 -11.80
C GLY A 63 0.51 -5.24 -10.64
N ALA A 64 0.87 -3.95 -10.61
CA ALA A 64 1.66 -3.35 -9.53
C ALA A 64 0.91 -3.26 -8.19
N ARG A 65 -0.39 -3.52 -8.19
CA ARG A 65 -1.23 -3.54 -6.98
C ARG A 65 -1.97 -4.86 -6.84
N TYR A 66 -2.13 -5.27 -5.60
CA TYR A 66 -2.93 -6.42 -5.22
C TYR A 66 -3.80 -6.09 -4.01
N HIS A 67 -5.00 -6.61 -3.99
CA HIS A 67 -5.98 -6.29 -2.95
C HIS A 67 -6.47 -7.54 -2.25
N LEU A 68 -6.40 -7.54 -0.92
CA LEU A 68 -6.94 -8.60 -0.08
C LEU A 68 -7.92 -8.04 0.94
N SER A 69 -9.09 -8.66 1.07
CA SER A 69 -9.97 -8.43 2.20
C SER A 69 -9.33 -8.93 3.51
N ASN A 70 -9.79 -8.44 4.66
CA ASN A 70 -9.32 -8.91 5.97
C ASN A 70 -9.33 -10.43 6.10
N ARG A 71 -10.36 -11.08 5.56
CA ARG A 71 -10.46 -12.53 5.60
C ARG A 71 -9.38 -13.19 4.75
N GLN A 72 -9.22 -12.73 3.50
CA GLN A 72 -8.18 -13.24 2.60
C GLN A 72 -6.79 -13.03 3.20
N MET A 73 -6.53 -11.86 3.79
CA MET A 73 -5.27 -11.57 4.46
C MET A 73 -5.01 -12.51 5.64
N SER A 74 -6.03 -12.75 6.48
CA SER A 74 -5.93 -13.72 7.58
C SER A 74 -5.64 -15.15 7.10
N ASP A 75 -6.27 -15.56 5.99
CA ASP A 75 -5.99 -16.88 5.37
C ASP A 75 -4.58 -16.91 4.78
N ALA A 76 -4.14 -15.85 4.06
CA ALA A 76 -2.78 -15.73 3.53
C ALA A 76 -1.71 -15.85 4.62
N ILE A 77 -1.82 -15.05 5.68
CA ILE A 77 -0.87 -15.08 6.81
C ILE A 77 -0.80 -16.49 7.41
N THR A 78 -1.96 -17.14 7.62
CA THR A 78 -2.00 -18.49 8.19
C THR A 78 -1.21 -19.49 7.32
N VAL A 79 -1.41 -19.44 6.00
CA VAL A 79 -0.69 -20.32 5.06
C VAL A 79 0.80 -19.97 5.03
N MET A 80 1.14 -18.69 4.98
CA MET A 80 2.53 -18.22 4.95
C MET A 80 3.29 -18.62 6.23
N GLU A 81 2.66 -18.51 7.41
CA GLU A 81 3.27 -18.97 8.68
C GLU A 81 3.48 -20.49 8.70
N GLN A 82 2.49 -21.27 8.28
CA GLN A 82 2.59 -22.72 8.19
C GLN A 82 3.67 -23.21 7.24
N ALA A 83 3.88 -22.46 6.15
CA ALA A 83 4.90 -22.74 5.14
C ALA A 83 6.30 -22.23 5.51
N GLY A 84 6.44 -21.44 6.59
CA GLY A 84 7.70 -20.82 6.95
C GLY A 84 8.07 -19.58 6.12
N MET A 85 7.12 -19.02 5.36
CA MET A 85 7.28 -17.77 4.61
C MET A 85 7.19 -16.54 5.51
N ALA A 86 6.38 -16.61 6.57
CA ALA A 86 6.19 -15.53 7.52
C ALA A 86 6.33 -16.04 8.96
N ARG A 87 6.70 -15.14 9.86
CA ARG A 87 6.88 -15.47 11.29
C ARG A 87 6.42 -14.35 12.20
N GLN A 88 5.83 -14.73 13.33
CA GLN A 88 5.56 -13.80 14.42
C GLN A 88 6.88 -13.34 15.02
N VAL A 89 7.22 -12.08 14.80
CA VAL A 89 8.32 -11.38 15.48
C VAL A 89 7.75 -10.14 16.16
N PRO A 90 8.30 -9.69 17.29
CA PRO A 90 7.88 -8.44 17.91
C PRO A 90 8.05 -7.30 16.93
N ALA A 91 6.99 -6.52 16.71
CA ALA A 91 7.12 -5.28 15.96
C ALA A 91 7.98 -4.30 16.78
N PRO A 92 8.99 -3.67 16.18
CA PRO A 92 9.73 -2.62 16.86
C PRO A 92 8.81 -1.43 17.12
N PRO A 93 9.04 -0.68 18.22
CA PRO A 93 8.21 0.48 18.52
C PRO A 93 8.37 1.56 17.44
N PHE A 94 7.26 2.11 17.00
CA PHE A 94 7.28 3.22 16.05
C PHE A 94 8.04 4.43 16.62
N PRO A 95 8.79 5.17 15.79
CA PRO A 95 9.34 6.46 16.18
C PRO A 95 8.23 7.39 16.68
N GLN A 96 8.52 8.18 17.69
CA GLN A 96 7.57 9.16 18.22
C GLN A 96 8.01 10.56 17.80
N PRO A 97 7.09 11.45 17.35
CA PRO A 97 7.42 12.81 16.95
C PRO A 97 8.22 13.57 18.02
N SER A 98 7.84 13.42 19.29
CA SER A 98 8.48 14.09 20.43
C SER A 98 9.96 13.76 20.62
N ILE A 99 10.43 12.59 20.18
CA ILE A 99 11.85 12.22 20.24
C ILE A 99 12.67 13.05 19.25
N HIS A 100 12.04 13.50 18.16
CA HIS A 100 12.64 14.33 17.11
C HIS A 100 12.36 15.83 17.30
N GLY A 101 11.68 16.21 18.40
CA GLY A 101 11.32 17.59 18.70
C GLY A 101 10.02 18.06 18.05
N ALA A 102 9.38 17.25 17.22
CA ALA A 102 8.09 17.56 16.61
C ALA A 102 6.94 17.28 17.59
N SER A 103 5.85 18.05 17.49
CA SER A 103 4.63 17.77 18.24
C SER A 103 3.69 16.83 17.45
N SER A 104 2.80 16.12 18.17
CA SER A 104 1.74 15.36 17.53
C SER A 104 0.80 16.24 16.73
N ASP A 105 0.47 17.44 17.25
CA ASP A 105 -0.42 18.38 16.57
C ASP A 105 0.18 18.87 15.24
N GLU A 106 1.51 19.07 15.18
CA GLU A 106 2.22 19.45 13.95
C GLU A 106 2.18 18.32 12.91
N TYR A 107 2.36 17.08 13.37
CA TYR A 107 2.26 15.92 12.50
C TYR A 107 0.83 15.70 11.96
N ASP A 108 -0.19 15.83 12.82
CA ASP A 108 -1.59 15.70 12.41
C ASP A 108 -1.98 16.81 11.43
N ALA A 109 -1.55 18.06 11.67
CA ALA A 109 -1.80 19.18 10.76
C ALA A 109 -1.11 18.96 9.38
N TYR A 110 0.09 18.38 9.38
CA TYR A 110 0.79 18.00 8.15
C TYR A 110 0.02 16.93 7.36
N LEU A 111 -0.44 15.86 8.02
CA LEU A 111 -1.25 14.82 7.38
C LEU A 111 -2.55 15.38 6.80
N ASP A 112 -3.26 16.20 7.57
CA ASP A 112 -4.49 16.87 7.11
C ASP A 112 -4.25 17.74 5.85
N ALA A 113 -3.09 18.39 5.76
CA ALA A 113 -2.73 19.20 4.61
C ALA A 113 -2.40 18.32 3.38
N VAL A 114 -1.64 17.24 3.58
CA VAL A 114 -1.34 16.25 2.53
C VAL A 114 -2.62 15.60 2.00
N ASP A 115 -3.54 15.22 2.88
CA ASP A 115 -4.83 14.61 2.50
C ASP A 115 -5.72 15.58 1.71
N ARG A 116 -5.57 16.90 1.91
CA ARG A 116 -6.23 17.92 1.10
C ARG A 116 -5.53 18.20 -0.25
N GLY A 117 -4.38 17.56 -0.50
CA GLY A 117 -3.56 17.80 -1.69
C GLY A 117 -2.68 19.07 -1.60
N ASP A 118 -2.53 19.65 -0.40
CA ASP A 118 -1.68 20.82 -0.21
C ASP A 118 -0.19 20.42 -0.29
N THR A 119 0.62 21.19 -1.03
CA THR A 119 2.08 21.04 -1.02
C THR A 119 2.66 21.73 0.21
N VAL A 120 2.87 21.00 1.29
CA VAL A 120 3.41 21.52 2.55
C VAL A 120 4.85 21.05 2.73
N GLN A 121 5.75 21.97 3.04
CA GLN A 121 7.11 21.63 3.46
C GLN A 121 7.12 21.44 4.97
N PRO A 122 7.48 20.25 5.49
CA PRO A 122 7.59 20.03 6.93
C PRO A 122 8.72 20.85 7.52
N GLY A 123 8.55 21.34 8.75
CA GLY A 123 9.63 21.92 9.54
C GLY A 123 10.77 20.92 9.78
N PRO A 124 11.98 21.36 10.18
CA PRO A 124 13.15 20.48 10.29
C PRO A 124 12.94 19.32 11.30
N GLU A 125 12.26 19.56 12.40
CA GLU A 125 11.96 18.55 13.41
C GLU A 125 10.96 17.50 12.88
N LEU A 126 9.92 17.95 12.19
CA LEU A 126 8.95 17.07 11.55
C LEU A 126 9.57 16.31 10.39
N ALA A 127 10.43 16.94 9.59
CA ALA A 127 11.16 16.26 8.52
C ALA A 127 12.04 15.12 9.08
N ALA A 128 12.79 15.37 10.15
CA ALA A 128 13.61 14.36 10.82
C ALA A 128 12.76 13.19 11.37
N TYR A 129 11.56 13.46 11.89
CA TYR A 129 10.63 12.43 12.30
C TYR A 129 10.11 11.60 11.11
N LEU A 130 9.73 12.25 10.01
CA LEU A 130 9.26 11.57 8.79
C LEU A 130 10.34 10.67 8.20
N ASP A 131 11.59 11.13 8.15
CA ASP A 131 12.73 10.33 7.70
C ASP A 131 12.93 9.10 8.59
N ALA A 132 12.93 9.28 9.92
CA ALA A 132 13.06 8.19 10.88
C ALA A 132 11.90 7.17 10.78
N ARG A 133 10.68 7.66 10.50
CA ARG A 133 9.52 6.81 10.26
C ARG A 133 9.68 6.00 8.97
N ASP A 134 10.14 6.62 7.91
CA ASP A 134 10.37 5.95 6.62
C ASP A 134 11.48 4.90 6.73
N GLU A 135 12.59 5.21 7.38
CA GLU A 135 13.65 4.25 7.67
C GLU A 135 13.11 3.06 8.49
N HIS A 136 12.29 3.34 9.49
CA HIS A 136 11.65 2.30 10.32
C HIS A 136 10.75 1.37 9.48
N LEU A 137 9.90 1.93 8.61
CA LEU A 137 8.98 1.16 7.76
C LEU A 137 9.72 0.32 6.69
N GLN A 138 10.91 0.75 6.28
CA GLN A 138 11.75 0.06 5.31
C GLN A 138 12.70 -0.96 5.96
N ALA A 139 12.87 -0.92 7.28
CA ALA A 139 13.84 -1.74 7.96
C ALA A 139 13.57 -3.24 7.76
N ASN A 140 14.63 -3.96 7.44
CA ASN A 140 14.63 -5.41 7.34
C ASN A 140 15.04 -6.01 8.70
N TYR A 141 14.05 -6.44 9.48
CA TYR A 141 14.28 -6.98 10.84
C TYR A 141 14.57 -8.48 10.85
N ASP A 142 14.22 -9.20 9.79
CA ASP A 142 14.50 -10.63 9.67
C ASP A 142 14.62 -11.02 8.18
N ALA A 143 15.84 -11.04 7.67
CA ALA A 143 16.13 -11.36 6.28
C ALA A 143 15.75 -12.81 5.86
N GLN A 144 15.34 -13.66 6.80
CA GLN A 144 15.04 -15.07 6.51
C GLN A 144 13.57 -15.35 6.27
N VAL A 145 12.67 -14.45 6.70
CA VAL A 145 11.22 -14.59 6.58
C VAL A 145 10.56 -13.21 6.55
N ILE A 146 9.31 -13.16 6.15
CA ILE A 146 8.49 -11.95 6.24
C ILE A 146 7.99 -11.79 7.69
N PRO A 147 8.32 -10.71 8.40
CA PRO A 147 7.74 -10.42 9.72
C PRO A 147 6.22 -10.25 9.63
N ARG A 148 5.46 -10.98 10.45
CA ARG A 148 4.00 -10.96 10.42
C ARG A 148 3.40 -9.56 10.55
N HIS A 149 4.00 -8.67 11.36
CA HIS A 149 3.48 -7.31 11.56
C HIS A 149 3.43 -6.51 10.25
N LYS A 150 4.38 -6.74 9.32
CA LYS A 150 4.37 -6.11 8.00
C LYS A 150 3.17 -6.51 7.12
N LEU A 151 2.58 -7.68 7.39
CA LEU A 151 1.42 -8.20 6.68
C LEU A 151 0.09 -7.84 7.35
N TRP A 152 0.12 -7.53 8.65
CA TRP A 152 -1.09 -7.41 9.47
C TRP A 152 -1.57 -5.98 9.68
N THR A 153 -0.77 -4.98 9.37
CA THR A 153 -1.11 -3.58 9.58
C THR A 153 -1.03 -2.80 8.27
N ASN A 154 -1.83 -1.72 8.17
CA ASN A 154 -1.85 -0.83 6.99
C ASN A 154 -0.98 0.41 7.25
N ASP A 155 0.17 0.25 7.89
CA ASP A 155 1.02 1.35 8.33
C ASP A 155 2.04 1.80 7.27
N GLY A 156 2.03 1.19 6.08
CA GLY A 156 2.99 1.48 5.01
C GLY A 156 4.29 0.66 5.09
N TRP A 157 4.29 -0.47 5.83
CA TRP A 157 5.46 -1.34 5.93
C TRP A 157 5.93 -1.82 4.57
N LEU A 158 7.25 -1.82 4.37
CA LEU A 158 7.89 -2.44 3.23
C LEU A 158 8.27 -3.90 3.54
N ILE A 159 7.68 -4.84 2.82
CA ILE A 159 8.20 -6.19 2.68
C ILE A 159 9.32 -6.12 1.66
N THR A 160 10.57 -6.29 2.07
CA THR A 160 11.74 -6.01 1.23
C THR A 160 11.98 -7.11 0.19
N HIS A 161 12.82 -6.79 -0.81
CA HIS A 161 13.31 -7.76 -1.79
C HIS A 161 13.95 -8.99 -1.12
N GLU A 162 14.76 -8.77 -0.06
CA GLU A 162 15.46 -9.83 0.67
C GLU A 162 14.48 -10.74 1.40
N GLU A 163 13.48 -10.15 2.09
CA GLU A 163 12.42 -10.91 2.78
C GLU A 163 11.61 -11.75 1.79
N LEU A 164 11.25 -11.19 0.62
CA LEU A 164 10.57 -11.94 -0.44
C LEU A 164 11.46 -13.04 -1.02
N THR A 165 12.74 -12.76 -1.26
CA THR A 165 13.71 -13.74 -1.80
C THR A 165 13.88 -14.92 -0.85
N ALA A 166 13.89 -14.69 0.45
CA ALA A 166 13.97 -15.74 1.45
C ALA A 166 12.65 -16.53 1.60
N ALA A 167 11.50 -15.84 1.54
CA ALA A 167 10.20 -16.43 1.82
C ALA A 167 9.62 -17.27 0.65
N LEU A 168 9.74 -16.78 -0.60
CA LEU A 168 9.11 -17.38 -1.77
C LEU A 168 9.49 -18.85 -2.06
N PRO A 169 10.74 -19.30 -1.82
CA PRO A 169 11.09 -20.72 -1.98
C PRO A 169 10.31 -21.67 -1.05
N HIS A 170 9.74 -21.18 0.05
CA HIS A 170 8.92 -21.95 0.97
C HIS A 170 7.44 -21.96 0.60
N ALA A 171 7.03 -21.23 -0.44
CA ALA A 171 5.63 -21.09 -0.82
C ALA A 171 5.04 -22.43 -1.30
N PRO A 172 3.89 -22.88 -0.74
CA PRO A 172 3.22 -24.06 -1.23
C PRO A 172 2.57 -23.78 -2.60
N SER A 173 2.61 -24.74 -3.52
CA SER A 173 2.00 -24.61 -4.85
C SER A 173 0.48 -24.44 -4.81
N SER A 174 -0.17 -24.87 -3.71
CA SER A 174 -1.60 -24.71 -3.43
C SER A 174 -1.79 -24.46 -1.95
N ALA A 175 -2.88 -23.79 -1.60
CA ALA A 175 -3.22 -23.46 -0.23
C ALA A 175 -4.68 -23.78 0.08
N VAL A 176 -4.96 -24.05 1.34
CA VAL A 176 -6.31 -24.25 1.87
C VAL A 176 -6.58 -23.28 3.02
N ASP A 177 -7.82 -22.84 3.17
CA ASP A 177 -8.26 -22.04 4.30
C ASP A 177 -8.35 -22.88 5.60
N ARG A 178 -8.64 -22.24 6.72
CA ARG A 178 -8.81 -22.91 8.02
C ARG A 178 -9.90 -23.99 8.02
N ARG A 179 -10.80 -24.00 7.01
CA ARG A 179 -11.84 -25.00 6.82
C ARG A 179 -11.46 -26.06 5.78
N GLN A 180 -10.17 -26.15 5.43
CA GLN A 180 -9.63 -27.09 4.44
C GLN A 180 -10.21 -26.90 3.03
N ARG A 181 -10.66 -25.70 2.68
CA ARG A 181 -11.16 -25.39 1.34
C ARG A 181 -10.03 -24.73 0.53
N PRO A 182 -9.88 -25.10 -0.77
CA PRO A 182 -8.89 -24.47 -1.64
C PRO A 182 -9.03 -22.93 -1.64
N ILE A 183 -7.90 -22.24 -1.63
CA ILE A 183 -7.81 -20.80 -1.77
C ILE A 183 -7.56 -20.48 -3.26
N PRO A 184 -8.59 -20.09 -4.04
CA PRO A 184 -8.47 -19.99 -5.50
C PRO A 184 -7.55 -18.86 -5.97
N TRP A 185 -7.40 -17.82 -5.16
CA TRP A 185 -6.56 -16.65 -5.47
C TRP A 185 -5.09 -16.81 -5.00
N TRP A 186 -4.72 -17.92 -4.32
CA TRP A 186 -3.39 -18.11 -3.74
C TRP A 186 -2.28 -18.04 -4.78
N ARG A 187 -2.49 -18.65 -5.94
CA ARG A 187 -1.52 -18.63 -7.03
C ARG A 187 -1.27 -17.21 -7.56
N GLN A 188 -2.32 -16.43 -7.75
CA GLN A 188 -2.21 -15.04 -8.20
C GLN A 188 -1.48 -14.18 -7.17
N TRP A 189 -1.72 -14.42 -5.88
CA TRP A 189 -0.97 -13.78 -4.80
C TRP A 189 0.52 -14.08 -4.88
N LEU A 190 0.92 -15.33 -5.08
CA LEU A 190 2.33 -15.70 -5.23
C LEU A 190 2.96 -15.09 -6.48
N GLU A 191 2.26 -15.11 -7.61
CA GLU A 191 2.71 -14.47 -8.86
C GLU A 191 2.93 -12.96 -8.65
N TYR A 192 2.06 -12.30 -7.90
CA TYR A 192 2.21 -10.90 -7.52
C TYR A 192 3.44 -10.65 -6.65
N LEU A 193 3.65 -11.45 -5.59
CA LEU A 193 4.83 -11.33 -4.72
C LEU A 193 6.14 -11.60 -5.49
N GLU A 194 6.14 -12.58 -6.39
CA GLU A 194 7.30 -12.88 -7.24
C GLU A 194 7.64 -11.70 -8.17
N ALA A 195 6.64 -11.07 -8.78
CA ALA A 195 6.85 -9.87 -9.58
C ALA A 195 7.36 -8.70 -8.72
N ALA A 196 6.73 -8.45 -7.58
CA ALA A 196 7.11 -7.39 -6.64
C ALA A 196 8.56 -7.52 -6.14
N ARG A 197 9.07 -8.75 -5.99
CA ARG A 197 10.46 -9.00 -5.66
C ARG A 197 11.41 -8.32 -6.67
N GLY A 198 11.07 -8.34 -7.96
CA GLY A 198 11.85 -7.66 -9.02
C GLY A 198 11.74 -6.13 -8.98
N HIS A 199 10.86 -5.57 -8.15
CA HIS A 199 10.54 -4.14 -8.04
C HIS A 199 10.75 -3.58 -6.62
N GLY A 200 11.82 -4.02 -5.95
CA GLY A 200 12.23 -3.50 -4.63
C GLY A 200 11.39 -4.04 -3.45
N GLY A 201 10.33 -4.80 -3.69
CA GLY A 201 9.46 -5.35 -2.66
C GLY A 201 8.01 -4.87 -2.73
N VAL A 202 7.29 -4.94 -1.60
CA VAL A 202 5.86 -4.61 -1.47
C VAL A 202 5.62 -3.64 -0.32
N ARG A 203 4.96 -2.52 -0.58
CA ARG A 203 4.38 -1.67 0.48
C ARG A 203 2.97 -2.14 0.80
N VAL A 204 2.64 -2.15 2.09
CA VAL A 204 1.34 -2.63 2.63
C VAL A 204 0.58 -1.44 3.22
N HIS A 205 -0.56 -1.12 2.65
CA HIS A 205 -1.43 0.02 3.00
C HIS A 205 -2.80 -0.41 3.46
#